data_948e38e825f5d53982755b29c4e3fece
#
_entry.id   948e38e825f5d53982755b29c4e3fece
#
_cell.length_a   1.000
_cell.length_b   1.000
_cell.length_c   1.000
_cell.angle_alpha   90.00
_cell.angle_beta   90.00
_cell.angle_gamma   90.00
#
_symmetry.space_group_name_H-M   'P 1'
#
loop_
_entity.id
_entity.type
_entity.pdbx_description
1 polymer ?
#
loop_
_entity_poly.entity_id
_entity_poly.type
_entity_poly.pdbx_seq_one_letter_code
_entity_poly.pdbx_strand_id
1 'polypeptide(L)'
;MKMRPMERGTVFAVAPFVLVCALAAGVALAGFLASPHPRTDSAGTSAANAVAASATPGTTAPPSSTQSTSVPAARPKSNDPAAMLRVHNELRAAIGAPAVRADGRVTAAAQHHADYLARAGAVGHEEMAGEPGFTGVSVRDRLAAQGLANATASEVAASSDSGTEDVRFLWDLPYHRLGLMHPHAAVAGWGHAEIGGHTATVGVLIFDFAAAAPERVRSPADGQRVAGSWAGDESPDALPAGASRPVGYPVMVMYSGGRPVDLRLAKLTDSGGHELAIWVVPQIYERDYAAVVPTAPLAPGGRYRVRFELSVAGSDVVDEWEFETER
;
A
#
# COMPACT_ATOMS: atom_id res chain seq x y z
N MET A 1 -60.64 3.90 -28.15
CA MET A 1 -59.79 3.45 -27.04
C MET A 1 -58.39 3.18 -27.60
N LYS A 2 -57.49 4.19 -27.53
CA LYS A 2 -56.14 4.13 -28.09
C LYS A 2 -55.18 3.72 -26.99
N MET A 3 -54.54 2.56 -27.11
CA MET A 3 -53.45 2.12 -26.23
C MET A 3 -52.19 2.96 -26.49
N ARG A 4 -51.61 3.52 -25.41
CA ARG A 4 -50.30 4.15 -25.40
C ARG A 4 -49.21 3.08 -25.33
N PRO A 5 -48.09 3.23 -26.07
CA PRO A 5 -46.96 2.29 -25.93
C PRO A 5 -46.20 2.53 -24.61
N MET A 6 -45.83 1.44 -23.97
CA MET A 6 -44.96 1.39 -22.78
C MET A 6 -43.55 1.80 -23.19
N GLU A 7 -43.01 2.80 -22.52
CA GLU A 7 -41.58 3.20 -22.61
C GLU A 7 -40.70 2.08 -22.07
N ARG A 8 -39.77 1.63 -22.87
CA ARG A 8 -38.71 0.68 -22.46
C ARG A 8 -37.70 1.42 -21.63
N GLY A 9 -37.60 1.07 -20.34
CA GLY A 9 -36.53 1.55 -19.45
C GLY A 9 -35.16 1.17 -20.01
N THR A 10 -34.31 2.16 -20.14
CA THR A 10 -32.89 1.99 -20.52
C THR A 10 -32.16 1.34 -19.38
N VAL A 11 -31.84 0.06 -19.54
CA VAL A 11 -30.93 -0.65 -18.63
C VAL A 11 -29.53 -0.14 -18.93
N PHE A 12 -28.95 0.65 -18.04
CA PHE A 12 -27.54 0.98 -18.08
C PHE A 12 -26.75 -0.31 -17.84
N ALA A 13 -26.12 -0.83 -18.86
CA ALA A 13 -25.14 -1.91 -18.74
C ALA A 13 -23.90 -1.32 -18.05
N VAL A 14 -23.71 -1.67 -16.79
CA VAL A 14 -22.45 -1.43 -16.07
C VAL A 14 -21.41 -2.34 -16.71
N ALA A 15 -20.48 -1.77 -17.47
CA ALA A 15 -19.36 -2.50 -18.03
C ALA A 15 -18.52 -3.06 -16.86
N PRO A 16 -18.07 -4.34 -16.92
CA PRO A 16 -17.20 -4.88 -15.88
C PRO A 16 -15.83 -4.19 -15.93
N PHE A 17 -15.53 -3.43 -14.90
CA PHE A 17 -14.19 -2.90 -14.70
C PHE A 17 -13.26 -4.08 -14.36
N VAL A 18 -12.32 -4.34 -15.25
CA VAL A 18 -11.20 -5.24 -15.02
C VAL A 18 -9.98 -4.36 -14.80
N LEU A 19 -9.53 -4.22 -13.55
CA LEU A 19 -8.24 -3.61 -13.25
C LEU A 19 -7.16 -4.62 -13.64
N VAL A 20 -6.72 -4.56 -14.88
CA VAL A 20 -5.55 -5.30 -15.37
C VAL A 20 -4.40 -4.32 -15.39
N CYS A 21 -3.46 -4.42 -14.45
CA CYS A 21 -2.16 -3.78 -14.59
C CYS A 21 -1.39 -4.49 -15.71
N ALA A 22 -1.68 -4.16 -16.98
CA ALA A 22 -0.92 -4.66 -18.11
C ALA A 22 0.28 -3.74 -18.35
N LEU A 23 1.47 -4.17 -17.92
CA LEU A 23 2.74 -3.57 -18.31
C LEU A 23 3.20 -4.17 -19.64
N ALA A 24 3.35 -3.32 -20.67
CA ALA A 24 4.07 -3.69 -21.89
C ALA A 24 5.56 -3.89 -21.55
N ALA A 25 6.02 -5.14 -21.61
CA ALA A 25 7.43 -5.48 -21.41
C ALA A 25 8.27 -4.99 -22.57
N GLY A 26 8.99 -3.88 -22.38
CA GLY A 26 10.15 -3.51 -23.19
C GLY A 26 11.36 -4.30 -22.72
N VAL A 27 11.79 -5.31 -23.50
CA VAL A 27 13.04 -6.05 -23.26
C VAL A 27 14.22 -5.12 -23.50
N ALA A 28 14.89 -4.70 -22.44
CA ALA A 28 16.23 -4.14 -22.51
C ALA A 28 17.21 -5.10 -21.81
N LEU A 29 17.90 -5.89 -22.62
CA LEU A 29 19.01 -6.73 -22.21
C LEU A 29 20.23 -5.83 -21.96
N ALA A 30 20.56 -5.54 -20.71
CA ALA A 30 21.80 -4.88 -20.34
C ALA A 30 22.59 -5.80 -19.40
N GLY A 31 23.71 -6.31 -19.93
CA GLY A 31 24.65 -7.16 -19.20
C GLY A 31 25.30 -6.41 -18.03
N PHE A 32 25.29 -7.02 -16.87
CA PHE A 32 25.99 -6.55 -15.68
C PHE A 32 27.36 -7.21 -15.61
N LEU A 33 28.38 -6.42 -15.86
CA LEU A 33 29.77 -6.80 -15.60
C LEU A 33 30.07 -6.55 -14.11
N ALA A 34 30.39 -7.62 -13.41
CA ALA A 34 30.86 -7.59 -12.04
C ALA A 34 32.23 -6.92 -11.92
N SER A 35 32.39 -5.99 -11.01
CA SER A 35 33.68 -5.48 -10.54
C SER A 35 33.90 -5.88 -9.09
N PRO A 36 35.08 -6.42 -8.74
CA PRO A 36 35.38 -6.86 -7.40
C PRO A 36 35.84 -5.69 -6.51
N HIS A 37 35.32 -5.61 -5.29
CA HIS A 37 35.86 -4.74 -4.25
C HIS A 37 36.93 -5.44 -3.46
N PRO A 38 38.05 -4.77 -3.11
CA PRO A 38 39.09 -5.33 -2.26
C PRO A 38 38.71 -5.25 -0.78
N ARG A 39 38.96 -6.37 -0.09
CA ARG A 39 38.96 -6.44 1.37
C ARG A 39 40.21 -5.76 1.90
N THR A 40 40.09 -4.91 2.91
CA THR A 40 41.19 -4.50 3.79
C THR A 40 40.91 -5.01 5.20
N ASP A 41 41.70 -5.99 5.59
CA ASP A 41 41.88 -6.41 6.99
C ASP A 41 42.68 -5.34 7.71
N SER A 42 42.30 -5.00 8.92
CA SER A 42 43.19 -4.37 9.88
C SER A 42 42.82 -4.86 11.27
N ALA A 43 43.65 -5.72 11.77
CA ALA A 43 43.77 -6.08 13.21
C ALA A 43 44.58 -5.01 13.97
N GLY A 44 44.25 -4.81 15.22
CA GLY A 44 45.02 -3.91 16.12
C GLY A 44 44.47 -3.92 17.53
N THR A 45 44.89 -4.88 18.27
CA THR A 45 45.33 -5.06 19.66
C THR A 45 45.20 -3.88 20.66
N SER A 46 44.53 -4.22 21.79
CA SER A 46 44.92 -4.13 23.21
C SER A 46 45.45 -2.80 23.76
N ALA A 47 44.87 -2.36 24.89
CA ALA A 47 45.48 -2.33 26.20
C ALA A 47 44.52 -1.80 27.29
N ALA A 48 44.52 -2.55 28.37
CA ALA A 48 43.90 -2.22 29.65
C ALA A 48 44.66 -1.12 30.37
N ASN A 49 43.98 -0.28 31.17
CA ASN A 49 44.53 0.21 32.42
C ASN A 49 43.40 0.55 33.39
N ALA A 50 43.44 -0.15 34.49
CA ALA A 50 42.65 0.12 35.69
C ALA A 50 43.39 1.14 36.57
N VAL A 51 42.67 2.12 37.13
CA VAL A 51 43.07 2.81 38.33
C VAL A 51 41.83 3.05 39.20
N ALA A 52 41.87 2.49 40.40
CA ALA A 52 40.93 2.74 41.47
C ALA A 52 41.32 4.02 42.23
N ALA A 53 40.32 4.77 42.73
CA ALA A 53 40.37 5.40 44.03
C ALA A 53 39.06 6.16 44.40
N SER A 54 38.53 5.75 45.54
CA SER A 54 38.05 6.49 46.70
C SER A 54 36.68 7.17 46.65
N ALA A 55 35.82 6.62 47.47
CA ALA A 55 34.55 7.14 47.93
C ALA A 55 34.72 8.33 48.92
N THR A 56 33.78 9.26 48.87
CA THR A 56 33.27 10.00 50.03
C THR A 56 31.78 10.36 49.85
N PRO A 57 30.96 10.38 50.90
CA PRO A 57 29.51 10.27 50.79
C PRO A 57 28.78 11.61 50.93
N GLY A 58 27.57 11.64 50.42
CA GLY A 58 26.53 12.50 50.94
C GLY A 58 25.94 13.53 49.98
N THR A 59 24.78 13.23 49.45
CA THR A 59 23.62 14.14 49.40
C THR A 59 22.46 13.39 48.79
N THR A 60 21.41 13.19 49.55
CA THR A 60 20.11 12.63 49.12
C THR A 60 19.45 13.55 48.12
N ALA A 61 19.36 13.09 46.85
CA ALA A 61 18.49 13.67 45.82
C ALA A 61 17.15 12.93 45.83
N PRO A 62 16.01 13.62 45.53
CA PRO A 62 14.70 12.99 45.45
C PRO A 62 14.63 12.01 44.27
N PRO A 63 13.75 11.00 44.30
CA PRO A 63 13.68 10.01 43.25
C PRO A 63 13.26 10.64 41.91
N SER A 64 14.18 10.67 40.98
CA SER A 64 13.87 10.92 39.57
C SER A 64 12.96 9.80 39.07
N SER A 65 11.72 10.14 38.76
CA SER A 65 10.82 9.27 38.02
C SER A 65 11.46 9.00 36.65
N THR A 66 12.12 7.85 36.54
CA THR A 66 12.52 7.28 35.24
C THR A 66 11.24 7.03 34.44
N GLN A 67 10.91 7.96 33.61
CA GLN A 67 9.98 7.67 32.50
C GLN A 67 10.65 6.60 31.64
N SER A 68 10.17 5.36 31.80
CA SER A 68 10.53 4.25 30.95
C SER A 68 10.01 4.62 29.56
N THR A 69 10.88 5.09 28.67
CA THR A 69 10.59 5.19 27.25
C THR A 69 10.44 3.75 26.76
N SER A 70 9.20 3.27 26.73
CA SER A 70 8.88 1.99 26.10
C SER A 70 9.23 2.13 24.61
N VAL A 71 10.33 1.49 24.21
CA VAL A 71 10.62 1.23 22.80
C VAL A 71 9.42 0.45 22.26
N PRO A 72 8.76 0.90 21.18
CA PRO A 72 7.66 0.16 20.61
C PRO A 72 8.11 -1.27 20.32
N ALA A 73 7.38 -2.26 20.83
CA ALA A 73 7.69 -3.65 20.57
C ALA A 73 7.69 -3.87 19.05
N ALA A 74 8.74 -4.53 18.54
CA ALA A 74 8.84 -4.88 17.14
C ALA A 74 7.58 -5.65 16.73
N ARG A 75 6.94 -5.23 15.63
CA ARG A 75 5.74 -5.90 15.12
C ARG A 75 6.11 -7.32 14.69
N PRO A 76 5.34 -8.35 15.08
CA PRO A 76 5.68 -9.72 14.72
C PRO A 76 5.59 -9.91 13.21
N LYS A 77 6.67 -10.40 12.60
CA LYS A 77 6.70 -10.80 11.18
C LYS A 77 6.05 -12.16 11.03
N SER A 78 5.30 -12.36 9.95
CA SER A 78 4.63 -13.64 9.66
C SER A 78 4.33 -13.78 8.17
N ASN A 79 4.44 -15.01 7.68
CA ASN A 79 4.07 -15.41 6.31
C ASN A 79 2.72 -16.13 6.28
N ASP A 80 2.05 -16.28 7.43
CA ASP A 80 0.72 -16.88 7.52
C ASP A 80 -0.34 -15.99 6.83
N PRO A 81 -1.14 -16.52 5.88
CA PRO A 81 -2.21 -15.80 5.19
C PRO A 81 -3.21 -15.12 6.13
N ALA A 82 -3.56 -15.75 7.26
CA ALA A 82 -4.47 -15.16 8.22
C ALA A 82 -3.82 -13.99 8.99
N ALA A 83 -2.50 -14.04 9.23
CA ALA A 83 -1.77 -12.93 9.82
C ALA A 83 -1.67 -11.74 8.85
N MET A 84 -1.41 -11.99 7.57
CA MET A 84 -1.41 -10.97 6.52
C MET A 84 -2.79 -10.32 6.38
N LEU A 85 -3.88 -11.10 6.34
CA LEU A 85 -5.24 -10.59 6.29
C LEU A 85 -5.58 -9.75 7.53
N ARG A 86 -5.13 -10.14 8.70
CA ARG A 86 -5.32 -9.36 9.93
C ARG A 86 -4.62 -8.00 9.83
N VAL A 87 -3.37 -7.95 9.37
CA VAL A 87 -2.65 -6.68 9.14
C VAL A 87 -3.38 -5.82 8.12
N HIS A 88 -3.85 -6.40 7.02
CA HIS A 88 -4.63 -5.68 6.02
C HIS A 88 -5.91 -5.07 6.65
N ASN A 89 -6.65 -5.83 7.45
CA ASN A 89 -7.85 -5.33 8.12
C ASN A 89 -7.55 -4.29 9.21
N GLU A 90 -6.42 -4.35 9.90
CA GLU A 90 -5.95 -3.30 10.81
C GLU A 90 -5.73 -1.98 10.07
N LEU A 91 -5.07 -2.02 8.91
CA LEU A 91 -4.83 -0.85 8.06
C LEU A 91 -6.15 -0.28 7.51
N ARG A 92 -7.08 -1.14 7.07
CA ARG A 92 -8.42 -0.74 6.63
C ARG A 92 -9.23 -0.10 7.76
N ALA A 93 -9.21 -0.68 8.95
CA ALA A 93 -9.90 -0.14 10.13
C ALA A 93 -9.37 1.25 10.51
N ALA A 94 -8.05 1.49 10.39
CA ALA A 94 -7.42 2.78 10.67
C ALA A 94 -7.93 3.92 9.78
N ILE A 95 -8.47 3.60 8.60
CA ILE A 95 -9.06 4.58 7.66
C ILE A 95 -10.59 4.51 7.59
N GLY A 96 -11.24 3.73 8.45
CA GLY A 96 -12.70 3.56 8.46
C GLY A 96 -13.25 2.75 7.27
N ALA A 97 -12.40 2.02 6.54
CA ALA A 97 -12.85 1.11 5.50
C ALA A 97 -13.40 -0.20 6.10
N PRO A 98 -14.46 -0.81 5.53
CA PRO A 98 -14.99 -2.08 6.01
C PRO A 98 -13.94 -3.20 5.96
N ALA A 99 -13.95 -4.09 6.95
CA ALA A 99 -13.07 -5.26 6.94
C ALA A 99 -13.39 -6.18 5.77
N VAL A 100 -12.35 -6.74 5.14
CA VAL A 100 -12.49 -7.79 4.14
C VAL A 100 -12.49 -9.16 4.82
N ARG A 101 -13.30 -10.10 4.31
CA ARG A 101 -13.35 -11.48 4.82
C ARG A 101 -12.39 -12.38 4.05
N ALA A 102 -11.95 -13.46 4.67
CA ALA A 102 -11.20 -14.52 4.01
C ALA A 102 -12.11 -15.35 3.08
N ASP A 103 -11.53 -15.86 1.99
CA ASP A 103 -12.08 -16.97 1.20
C ASP A 103 -10.91 -17.89 0.81
N GLY A 104 -11.02 -19.19 1.12
CA GLY A 104 -9.94 -20.16 0.87
C GLY A 104 -9.58 -20.29 -0.61
N ARG A 105 -10.52 -20.04 -1.53
CA ARG A 105 -10.27 -20.08 -2.98
C ARG A 105 -9.46 -18.89 -3.43
N VAL A 106 -9.75 -17.69 -2.87
CA VAL A 106 -8.99 -16.46 -3.14
C VAL A 106 -7.59 -16.57 -2.56
N THR A 107 -7.46 -17.14 -1.34
CA THR A 107 -6.17 -17.45 -0.73
C THR A 107 -5.37 -18.44 -1.58
N ALA A 108 -6.01 -19.50 -2.12
CA ALA A 108 -5.34 -20.46 -2.99
C ALA A 108 -4.84 -19.80 -4.30
N ALA A 109 -5.65 -18.93 -4.92
CA ALA A 109 -5.23 -18.18 -6.11
C ALA A 109 -4.01 -17.30 -5.81
N ALA A 110 -4.02 -16.56 -4.69
CA ALA A 110 -2.90 -15.74 -4.24
C ALA A 110 -1.64 -16.57 -3.94
N GLN A 111 -1.80 -17.70 -3.24
CA GLN A 111 -0.67 -18.59 -2.90
C GLN A 111 -0.03 -19.19 -4.14
N HIS A 112 -0.83 -19.71 -5.09
CA HIS A 112 -0.31 -20.28 -6.33
C HIS A 112 0.49 -19.26 -7.14
N HIS A 113 0.04 -18.00 -7.20
CA HIS A 113 0.77 -16.97 -7.89
C HIS A 113 2.05 -16.58 -7.14
N ALA A 114 2.02 -16.51 -5.80
CA ALA A 114 3.22 -16.29 -4.99
C ALA A 114 4.26 -17.42 -5.23
N ASP A 115 3.81 -18.68 -5.28
CA ASP A 115 4.67 -19.84 -5.59
C ASP A 115 5.27 -19.74 -7.00
N TYR A 116 4.49 -19.29 -7.99
CA TYR A 116 4.97 -19.07 -9.35
C TYR A 116 6.02 -17.97 -9.39
N LEU A 117 5.75 -16.79 -8.82
CA LEU A 117 6.66 -15.65 -8.80
C LEU A 117 7.98 -15.97 -8.09
N ALA A 118 7.91 -16.60 -6.90
CA ALA A 118 9.11 -17.01 -6.16
C ALA A 118 9.94 -18.03 -6.94
N ARG A 119 9.30 -18.98 -7.64
CA ARG A 119 10.02 -19.95 -8.48
C ARG A 119 10.67 -19.31 -9.70
N ALA A 120 10.00 -18.32 -10.30
CA ALA A 120 10.51 -17.58 -11.45
C ALA A 120 11.57 -16.53 -11.06
N GLY A 121 11.70 -16.19 -9.77
CA GLY A 121 12.53 -15.07 -9.31
C GLY A 121 12.05 -13.73 -9.84
N ALA A 122 10.72 -13.55 -9.97
CA ALA A 122 10.08 -12.41 -10.62
C ALA A 122 9.08 -11.72 -9.69
N VAL A 123 8.72 -10.49 -10.03
CA VAL A 123 7.58 -9.75 -9.46
C VAL A 123 6.69 -9.30 -10.61
N GLY A 124 5.38 -9.40 -10.44
CA GLY A 124 4.43 -9.00 -11.48
C GLY A 124 3.05 -9.62 -11.27
N HIS A 125 2.22 -9.55 -12.29
CA HIS A 125 0.81 -9.96 -12.22
C HIS A 125 0.44 -11.07 -13.21
N GLU A 126 1.31 -11.40 -14.15
CA GLU A 126 1.05 -12.38 -15.19
C GLU A 126 1.93 -13.62 -15.02
N GLU A 127 1.37 -14.76 -15.38
CA GLU A 127 2.10 -16.02 -15.51
C GLU A 127 2.23 -16.41 -16.98
N MET A 128 3.34 -17.00 -17.34
CA MET A 128 3.58 -17.48 -18.69
C MET A 128 3.17 -18.93 -18.85
N ALA A 129 2.28 -19.22 -19.81
CA ALA A 129 1.81 -20.56 -20.06
C ALA A 129 2.98 -21.51 -20.45
N GLY A 130 3.00 -22.67 -19.83
CA GLY A 130 4.06 -23.68 -20.02
C GLY A 130 5.19 -23.60 -19.01
N GLU A 131 5.30 -22.51 -18.24
CA GLU A 131 6.29 -22.41 -17.18
C GLU A 131 5.88 -23.21 -15.92
N PRO A 132 6.85 -23.72 -15.14
CA PRO A 132 6.59 -24.46 -13.93
C PRO A 132 5.77 -23.67 -12.90
N GLY A 133 4.64 -24.23 -12.48
CA GLY A 133 3.74 -23.59 -11.51
C GLY A 133 2.68 -22.70 -12.15
N PHE A 134 2.57 -22.66 -13.49
CA PHE A 134 1.53 -21.92 -14.19
C PHE A 134 0.12 -22.33 -13.71
N THR A 135 -0.70 -21.35 -13.34
CA THR A 135 -2.06 -21.53 -12.85
C THR A 135 -3.11 -20.65 -13.56
N GLY A 136 -2.65 -19.71 -14.37
CA GLY A 136 -3.48 -18.83 -15.17
C GLY A 136 -2.73 -17.54 -15.53
N VAL A 137 -2.90 -17.05 -16.74
CA VAL A 137 -2.15 -15.86 -17.23
C VAL A 137 -2.40 -14.66 -16.33
N SER A 138 -3.66 -14.37 -16.00
CA SER A 138 -4.07 -13.22 -15.20
C SER A 138 -4.69 -13.64 -13.87
N VAL A 139 -4.85 -12.69 -12.94
CA VAL A 139 -5.60 -12.93 -11.68
C VAL A 139 -7.01 -13.46 -11.95
N ARG A 140 -7.65 -13.02 -13.05
CA ARG A 140 -8.96 -13.50 -13.46
C ARG A 140 -8.95 -14.99 -13.81
N ASP A 141 -7.94 -15.44 -14.56
CA ASP A 141 -7.80 -16.86 -14.94
C ASP A 141 -7.52 -17.71 -13.71
N ARG A 142 -6.66 -17.24 -12.80
CA ARG A 142 -6.37 -17.92 -11.54
C ARG A 142 -7.59 -18.03 -10.64
N LEU A 143 -8.41 -16.99 -10.54
CA LEU A 143 -9.68 -17.02 -9.82
C LEU A 143 -10.70 -17.95 -10.52
N ALA A 144 -10.76 -17.94 -11.85
CA ALA A 144 -11.63 -18.86 -12.61
C ALA A 144 -11.25 -20.32 -12.34
N ALA A 145 -9.96 -20.65 -12.28
CA ALA A 145 -9.46 -21.97 -11.91
C ALA A 145 -9.89 -22.40 -10.49
N GLN A 146 -10.15 -21.44 -9.60
CA GLN A 146 -10.70 -21.66 -8.26
C GLN A 146 -12.25 -21.64 -8.21
N GLY A 147 -12.92 -21.58 -9.36
CA GLY A 147 -14.39 -21.51 -9.45
C GLY A 147 -14.99 -20.13 -9.20
N LEU A 148 -14.22 -19.05 -9.37
CA LEU A 148 -14.61 -17.66 -9.17
C LEU A 148 -14.54 -16.84 -10.48
N ALA A 149 -14.99 -17.41 -11.60
CA ALA A 149 -14.84 -16.86 -12.96
C ALA A 149 -15.46 -15.47 -13.16
N ASN A 150 -16.48 -15.08 -12.36
CA ASN A 150 -17.21 -13.81 -12.50
C ASN A 150 -16.82 -12.78 -11.43
N ALA A 151 -15.75 -13.01 -10.68
CA ALA A 151 -15.31 -12.07 -9.66
C ALA A 151 -14.72 -10.81 -10.30
N THR A 152 -15.12 -9.64 -9.82
CA THR A 152 -14.39 -8.40 -10.05
C THR A 152 -13.26 -8.34 -9.03
N ALA A 153 -12.02 -8.31 -9.49
CA ALA A 153 -10.87 -8.45 -8.62
C ALA A 153 -9.72 -7.54 -9.01
N SER A 154 -8.85 -7.25 -8.03
CA SER A 154 -7.51 -6.70 -8.23
C SER A 154 -6.47 -7.58 -7.54
N GLU A 155 -5.21 -7.33 -7.88
CA GLU A 155 -4.08 -8.03 -7.30
C GLU A 155 -2.96 -7.05 -6.97
N VAL A 156 -2.26 -7.31 -5.88
CA VAL A 156 -1.03 -6.64 -5.48
C VAL A 156 0.06 -7.67 -5.27
N ALA A 157 1.30 -7.34 -5.62
CA ALA A 157 2.43 -8.24 -5.46
C ALA A 157 3.67 -7.48 -4.98
N ALA A 158 4.43 -8.10 -4.08
CA ALA A 158 5.70 -7.62 -3.58
C ALA A 158 6.71 -8.76 -3.42
N SER A 159 7.98 -8.40 -3.28
CA SER A 159 9.05 -9.35 -2.98
C SER A 159 9.98 -8.71 -1.94
N SER A 160 9.76 -9.04 -0.68
CA SER A 160 10.63 -8.67 0.42
C SER A 160 10.76 -9.80 1.46
N ASP A 161 11.11 -9.47 2.71
CA ASP A 161 11.50 -10.46 3.72
C ASP A 161 10.35 -11.23 4.36
N SER A 162 9.12 -10.68 4.37
CA SER A 162 8.00 -11.34 5.08
C SER A 162 6.64 -10.81 4.64
N GLY A 163 5.66 -11.72 4.57
CA GLY A 163 4.33 -11.43 4.09
C GLY A 163 3.62 -10.29 4.84
N THR A 164 3.71 -10.22 6.17
CA THR A 164 3.07 -9.12 6.93
C THR A 164 3.75 -7.77 6.72
N GLU A 165 5.06 -7.73 6.46
CA GLU A 165 5.76 -6.50 6.13
C GLU A 165 5.44 -6.08 4.69
N ASP A 166 5.32 -7.05 3.76
CA ASP A 166 4.89 -6.78 2.39
C ASP A 166 3.49 -6.17 2.32
N VAL A 167 2.54 -6.63 3.17
CA VAL A 167 1.22 -6.00 3.27
C VAL A 167 1.32 -4.52 3.66
N ARG A 168 2.20 -4.17 4.61
CA ARG A 168 2.43 -2.77 5.02
C ARG A 168 3.11 -1.98 3.92
N PHE A 169 4.14 -2.54 3.31
CA PHE A 169 4.86 -1.95 2.19
C PHE A 169 3.91 -1.63 1.04
N LEU A 170 3.10 -2.59 0.60
CA LEU A 170 2.09 -2.40 -0.46
C LEU A 170 1.03 -1.34 -0.09
N TRP A 171 0.70 -1.24 1.21
CA TRP A 171 -0.20 -0.19 1.68
C TRP A 171 0.40 1.22 1.54
N ASP A 172 1.71 1.37 1.64
CA ASP A 172 2.37 2.68 1.52
C ASP A 172 2.49 3.15 0.06
N LEU A 173 2.31 2.25 -0.91
CA LEU A 173 2.40 2.53 -2.34
C LEU A 173 1.07 3.07 -2.87
N PRO A 174 1.01 4.29 -3.48
CA PRO A 174 -0.24 4.91 -3.93
C PRO A 174 -1.11 4.02 -4.82
N TYR A 175 -0.56 3.43 -5.88
CA TYR A 175 -1.34 2.61 -6.82
C TYR A 175 -1.75 1.26 -6.24
N HIS A 176 -0.87 0.60 -5.48
CA HIS A 176 -1.22 -0.67 -4.82
C HIS A 176 -2.25 -0.45 -3.71
N ARG A 177 -2.18 0.70 -3.01
CA ARG A 177 -3.15 1.08 -1.98
C ARG A 177 -4.57 1.21 -2.53
N LEU A 178 -4.77 1.58 -3.81
CA LEU A 178 -6.10 1.73 -4.41
C LEU A 178 -6.97 0.48 -4.18
N GLY A 179 -6.47 -0.69 -4.53
CA GLY A 179 -7.18 -1.94 -4.28
C GLY A 179 -7.34 -2.25 -2.79
N LEU A 180 -6.25 -2.07 -2.01
CA LEU A 180 -6.20 -2.40 -0.58
C LEU A 180 -7.15 -1.55 0.26
N MET A 181 -7.29 -0.24 -0.03
CA MET A 181 -8.17 0.68 0.70
C MET A 181 -9.58 0.76 0.12
N HIS A 182 -9.85 0.16 -1.03
CA HIS A 182 -11.09 0.34 -1.76
C HIS A 182 -12.33 0.08 -0.89
N PRO A 183 -13.30 1.01 -0.80
CA PRO A 183 -14.45 0.89 0.11
C PRO A 183 -15.36 -0.31 -0.19
N HIS A 184 -15.40 -0.80 -1.44
CA HIS A 184 -16.16 -1.98 -1.86
C HIS A 184 -15.34 -3.29 -1.85
N ALA A 185 -14.09 -3.31 -1.37
CA ALA A 185 -13.39 -4.57 -1.19
C ALA A 185 -14.10 -5.42 -0.11
N ALA A 186 -14.51 -6.63 -0.48
CA ALA A 186 -15.34 -7.50 0.34
C ALA A 186 -14.61 -8.78 0.79
N VAL A 187 -13.69 -9.27 -0.05
CA VAL A 187 -12.92 -10.49 0.19
C VAL A 187 -11.46 -10.21 -0.11
N ALA A 188 -10.56 -10.79 0.68
CA ALA A 188 -9.15 -10.84 0.34
C ALA A 188 -8.56 -12.21 0.65
N GLY A 189 -7.61 -12.63 -0.19
CA GLY A 189 -6.73 -13.76 0.03
C GLY A 189 -5.29 -13.33 -0.10
N TRP A 190 -4.43 -13.83 0.78
CA TRP A 190 -3.01 -13.55 0.78
C TRP A 190 -2.22 -14.83 0.62
N GLY A 191 -1.12 -14.79 -0.12
CA GLY A 191 -0.15 -15.86 -0.28
C GLY A 191 1.26 -15.34 -0.14
N HIS A 192 2.17 -16.17 0.38
CA HIS A 192 3.60 -15.89 0.46
C HIS A 192 4.38 -17.16 0.14
N ALA A 193 5.45 -17.01 -0.62
CA ALA A 193 6.36 -18.11 -0.97
C ALA A 193 7.82 -17.67 -0.88
N GLU A 194 8.67 -18.64 -0.52
CA GLU A 194 10.13 -18.51 -0.59
C GLU A 194 10.67 -19.76 -1.30
N ILE A 195 11.21 -19.59 -2.49
CA ILE A 195 11.71 -20.69 -3.33
C ILE A 195 13.06 -20.28 -3.94
N GLY A 196 14.08 -21.07 -3.71
CA GLY A 196 15.41 -20.83 -4.30
C GLY A 196 16.07 -19.50 -3.87
N GLY A 197 15.69 -18.97 -2.71
CA GLY A 197 16.18 -17.67 -2.20
C GLY A 197 15.45 -16.46 -2.76
N HIS A 198 14.37 -16.68 -3.53
CA HIS A 198 13.45 -15.63 -3.97
C HIS A 198 12.17 -15.68 -3.15
N THR A 199 11.67 -14.52 -2.77
CA THR A 199 10.41 -14.37 -2.03
C THR A 199 9.37 -13.70 -2.91
N ALA A 200 8.09 -14.01 -2.66
CA ALA A 200 6.97 -13.29 -3.25
C ALA A 200 5.79 -13.29 -2.30
N THR A 201 5.13 -12.15 -2.16
CA THR A 201 3.86 -12.00 -1.46
C THR A 201 2.83 -11.48 -2.43
N VAL A 202 1.67 -12.12 -2.48
CA VAL A 202 0.55 -11.76 -3.36
C VAL A 202 -0.70 -11.56 -2.53
N GLY A 203 -1.41 -10.46 -2.78
CA GLY A 203 -2.74 -10.18 -2.26
C GLY A 203 -3.75 -10.09 -3.38
N VAL A 204 -4.82 -10.91 -3.31
CA VAL A 204 -5.95 -10.87 -4.25
C VAL A 204 -7.18 -10.35 -3.53
N LEU A 205 -7.84 -9.35 -4.12
CA LEU A 205 -9.05 -8.72 -3.58
C LEU A 205 -10.22 -8.94 -4.53
N ILE A 206 -11.40 -9.20 -3.95
CA ILE A 206 -12.68 -9.24 -4.70
C ILE A 206 -13.56 -8.11 -4.19
N PHE A 207 -14.18 -7.39 -5.14
CA PHE A 207 -15.05 -6.26 -4.87
C PHE A 207 -16.52 -6.66 -4.97
N ASP A 208 -17.35 -6.11 -4.06
CA ASP A 208 -18.81 -6.18 -4.09
C ASP A 208 -19.39 -4.77 -4.19
N PHE A 209 -19.61 -4.31 -5.40
CA PHE A 209 -20.17 -2.97 -5.65
C PHE A 209 -21.66 -2.85 -5.30
N ALA A 210 -22.34 -3.97 -5.00
CA ALA A 210 -23.73 -3.96 -4.53
C ALA A 210 -23.84 -3.79 -3.00
N ALA A 211 -22.76 -4.10 -2.28
CA ALA A 211 -22.71 -3.94 -0.83
C ALA A 211 -22.69 -2.45 -0.43
N ALA A 212 -23.30 -2.14 0.72
CA ALA A 212 -23.18 -0.82 1.32
C ALA A 212 -21.71 -0.53 1.69
N ALA A 213 -21.24 0.67 1.34
CA ALA A 213 -19.90 1.13 1.62
C ALA A 213 -19.92 2.59 2.13
N PRO A 214 -18.90 3.04 2.88
CA PRO A 214 -18.77 4.44 3.22
C PRO A 214 -18.67 5.29 1.94
N GLU A 215 -19.19 6.51 1.99
CA GLU A 215 -19.17 7.40 0.82
C GLU A 215 -17.75 7.61 0.28
N ARG A 216 -16.79 7.72 1.19
CA ARG A 216 -15.36 7.85 0.89
C ARG A 216 -14.49 7.30 2.01
N VAL A 217 -13.26 7.01 1.69
CA VAL A 217 -12.19 6.70 2.63
C VAL A 217 -10.99 7.60 2.35
N ARG A 218 -10.23 7.94 3.39
CA ARG A 218 -9.02 8.78 3.32
C ARG A 218 -7.83 8.02 3.89
N SER A 219 -6.68 8.15 3.27
CA SER A 219 -5.43 7.58 3.78
C SER A 219 -4.31 8.60 3.61
N PRO A 220 -3.81 9.22 4.70
CA PRO A 220 -4.21 9.05 6.09
C PRO A 220 -5.65 9.50 6.35
N ALA A 221 -6.33 8.85 7.32
CA ALA A 221 -7.62 9.30 7.82
C ALA A 221 -7.47 10.52 8.73
N ASP A 222 -8.62 11.16 9.06
CA ASP A 222 -8.63 12.26 10.02
C ASP A 222 -8.12 11.82 11.39
N GLY A 223 -7.14 12.56 11.95
CA GLY A 223 -6.46 12.26 13.19
C GLY A 223 -5.50 11.05 13.15
N GLN A 224 -5.33 10.38 12.00
CA GLN A 224 -4.45 9.22 11.89
C GLN A 224 -2.97 9.64 12.03
N ARG A 225 -2.17 8.75 12.63
CA ARG A 225 -0.72 8.87 12.69
C ARG A 225 -0.07 7.89 11.71
N VAL A 226 0.83 8.40 10.84
CA VAL A 226 1.48 7.63 9.78
C VAL A 226 2.98 7.91 9.73
N ALA A 227 3.73 7.14 8.94
CA ALA A 227 5.13 7.44 8.66
C ALA A 227 5.29 8.84 8.05
N GLY A 228 6.40 9.52 8.37
CA GLY A 228 6.67 10.86 7.79
C GLY A 228 7.20 10.79 6.36
N SER A 229 7.61 9.62 5.87
CA SER A 229 8.24 9.46 4.57
C SER A 229 7.83 8.18 3.87
N TRP A 230 7.98 8.19 2.56
CA TRP A 230 7.87 7.06 1.66
C TRP A 230 9.10 6.99 0.76
N ALA A 231 9.63 5.78 0.50
CA ALA A 231 10.82 5.57 -0.34
C ALA A 231 10.61 6.01 -1.80
N GLY A 232 9.36 6.00 -2.29
CA GLY A 232 9.02 6.37 -3.65
C GLY A 232 9.33 5.27 -4.67
N ASP A 233 9.26 4.01 -4.29
CA ASP A 233 9.73 2.83 -5.02
C ASP A 233 8.60 1.98 -5.60
N GLU A 234 7.54 2.61 -6.10
CA GLU A 234 6.41 1.95 -6.75
C GLU A 234 6.64 1.75 -8.26
N SER A 235 6.10 0.67 -8.81
CA SER A 235 6.06 0.42 -10.24
C SER A 235 4.62 0.08 -10.69
N PRO A 236 4.04 0.85 -11.63
CA PRO A 236 4.61 2.02 -12.29
C PRO A 236 4.86 3.18 -11.32
N ASP A 237 5.79 4.05 -11.63
CA ASP A 237 6.19 5.17 -10.78
C ASP A 237 5.05 6.19 -10.62
N ALA A 238 4.64 6.45 -9.38
CA ALA A 238 3.62 7.43 -9.05
C ALA A 238 4.15 8.87 -9.03
N LEU A 239 5.47 9.04 -9.10
CA LEU A 239 6.16 10.32 -9.03
C LEU A 239 6.60 10.79 -10.42
N PRO A 240 6.74 12.11 -10.65
CA PRO A 240 7.27 12.61 -11.90
C PRO A 240 8.73 12.19 -12.11
N ALA A 241 9.13 12.06 -13.38
CA ALA A 241 10.50 11.72 -13.74
C ALA A 241 11.50 12.70 -13.10
N GLY A 242 12.54 12.15 -12.47
CA GLY A 242 13.58 12.95 -11.79
C GLY A 242 13.21 13.43 -10.39
N ALA A 243 12.09 12.98 -9.81
CA ALA A 243 11.73 13.26 -8.43
C ALA A 243 12.82 12.79 -7.45
N SER A 244 13.23 13.66 -6.54
CA SER A 244 14.14 13.28 -5.44
C SER A 244 13.43 12.37 -4.45
N ARG A 245 14.13 11.39 -3.89
CA ARG A 245 13.62 10.42 -2.93
C ARG A 245 14.53 10.36 -1.69
N PRO A 246 14.04 10.04 -0.47
CA PRO A 246 12.65 9.74 -0.17
C PRO A 246 11.74 10.99 -0.23
N VAL A 247 10.44 10.76 -0.30
CA VAL A 247 9.37 11.77 -0.36
C VAL A 247 8.50 11.71 0.89
N GLY A 248 7.51 12.59 1.04
CA GLY A 248 6.54 12.50 2.12
C GLY A 248 5.54 11.35 1.94
N TYR A 249 4.82 10.99 3.01
CA TYR A 249 3.80 9.94 2.97
C TYR A 249 2.65 10.33 2.02
N PRO A 250 2.22 9.43 1.12
CA PRO A 250 1.16 9.72 0.15
C PRO A 250 -0.20 9.95 0.82
N VAL A 251 -0.88 11.01 0.41
CA VAL A 251 -2.19 11.44 0.92
C VAL A 251 -3.25 11.21 -0.15
N MET A 252 -4.28 10.44 0.17
CA MET A 252 -5.27 9.97 -0.79
C MET A 252 -6.69 10.08 -0.24
N VAL A 253 -7.66 10.28 -1.14
CA VAL A 253 -9.09 10.07 -0.90
C VAL A 253 -9.66 9.23 -2.03
N MET A 254 -10.50 8.26 -1.72
CA MET A 254 -11.22 7.42 -2.68
C MET A 254 -12.71 7.45 -2.37
N TYR A 255 -13.52 7.63 -3.39
CA TYR A 255 -14.98 7.68 -3.31
C TYR A 255 -15.59 6.35 -3.72
N SER A 256 -16.65 5.92 -3.03
CA SER A 256 -17.38 4.71 -3.37
C SER A 256 -18.23 4.86 -4.64
N GLY A 257 -18.66 3.74 -5.21
CA GLY A 257 -19.58 3.67 -6.34
C GLY A 257 -18.98 4.05 -7.69
N GLY A 258 -17.65 4.01 -7.85
CA GLY A 258 -16.97 4.29 -9.11
C GLY A 258 -17.22 5.71 -9.62
N ARG A 259 -17.50 6.67 -8.74
CA ARG A 259 -17.78 8.06 -9.09
C ARG A 259 -16.50 8.76 -9.55
N PRO A 260 -16.43 9.30 -10.78
CA PRO A 260 -15.25 10.03 -11.24
C PRO A 260 -14.92 11.21 -10.31
N VAL A 261 -13.64 11.34 -9.98
CA VAL A 261 -13.08 12.40 -9.14
C VAL A 261 -12.08 13.19 -9.96
N ASP A 262 -12.31 14.50 -10.11
CA ASP A 262 -11.35 15.42 -10.70
C ASP A 262 -10.80 16.32 -9.59
N LEU A 263 -9.49 16.27 -9.36
CA LEU A 263 -8.80 17.13 -8.40
C LEU A 263 -8.60 18.52 -9.02
N ARG A 264 -9.22 19.54 -8.43
CA ARG A 264 -9.12 20.95 -8.89
C ARG A 264 -8.06 21.71 -8.13
N LEU A 265 -7.98 21.49 -6.82
CA LEU A 265 -6.97 22.07 -5.94
C LEU A 265 -6.59 21.05 -4.87
N ALA A 266 -5.31 20.97 -4.57
CA ALA A 266 -4.82 20.27 -3.39
C ALA A 266 -3.88 21.20 -2.61
N LYS A 267 -4.06 21.23 -1.28
CA LYS A 267 -3.16 21.90 -0.35
C LYS A 267 -2.83 21.00 0.81
N LEU A 268 -1.57 20.99 1.18
CA LEU A 268 -1.06 20.38 2.39
C LEU A 268 -0.32 21.46 3.18
N THR A 269 -0.77 21.72 4.41
CA THR A 269 -0.17 22.75 5.27
C THR A 269 0.30 22.15 6.58
N ASP A 270 1.43 22.65 7.09
CA ASP A 270 1.93 22.32 8.43
C ASP A 270 1.16 23.08 9.54
N SER A 271 1.48 22.78 10.80
CA SER A 271 0.88 23.46 11.96
C SER A 271 1.22 24.96 12.06
N GLY A 272 2.22 25.43 11.36
CA GLY A 272 2.57 26.86 11.23
C GLY A 272 1.80 27.57 10.12
N GLY A 273 0.98 26.83 9.34
CA GLY A 273 0.24 27.37 8.19
C GLY A 273 1.08 27.47 6.92
N HIS A 274 2.28 26.90 6.86
CA HIS A 274 3.10 26.90 5.65
C HIS A 274 2.59 25.81 4.70
N GLU A 275 2.36 26.18 3.44
CA GLU A 275 1.96 25.24 2.39
C GLU A 275 3.18 24.44 1.93
N LEU A 276 3.05 23.10 1.90
CA LEU A 276 4.09 22.21 1.43
C LEU A 276 3.97 21.98 -0.08
N ALA A 277 5.12 21.84 -0.74
CA ALA A 277 5.15 21.41 -2.13
C ALA A 277 4.70 19.96 -2.27
N ILE A 278 3.84 19.69 -3.24
CA ILE A 278 3.25 18.38 -3.51
C ILE A 278 3.28 18.04 -5.00
N TRP A 279 3.35 16.76 -5.32
CA TRP A 279 3.03 16.23 -6.63
C TRP A 279 1.64 15.60 -6.61
N VAL A 280 0.89 15.77 -7.70
CA VAL A 280 -0.38 15.06 -7.92
C VAL A 280 -0.07 13.70 -8.54
N VAL A 281 -0.60 12.63 -7.96
CA VAL A 281 -0.47 11.28 -8.50
C VAL A 281 -1.39 11.13 -9.71
N PRO A 282 -0.89 10.73 -10.89
CA PRO A 282 -1.71 10.51 -12.08
C PRO A 282 -2.76 9.40 -11.87
N GLN A 283 -3.97 9.60 -12.39
CA GLN A 283 -5.02 8.57 -12.39
C GLN A 283 -4.84 7.65 -13.60
N ILE A 284 -3.99 6.65 -13.49
CA ILE A 284 -3.67 5.71 -14.58
C ILE A 284 -4.51 4.43 -14.57
N TYR A 285 -5.20 4.13 -13.48
CA TYR A 285 -6.03 2.93 -13.31
C TYR A 285 -7.50 3.30 -13.14
N GLU A 286 -7.87 3.83 -11.98
CA GLU A 286 -9.24 4.17 -11.60
C GLU A 286 -9.44 5.68 -11.70
N ARG A 287 -10.70 6.13 -11.64
CA ARG A 287 -11.06 7.55 -11.75
C ARG A 287 -11.75 8.07 -10.49
N ASP A 288 -11.94 7.23 -9.48
CA ASP A 288 -12.71 7.53 -8.28
C ASP A 288 -11.85 7.94 -7.06
N TYR A 289 -10.63 8.35 -7.30
CA TYR A 289 -9.72 8.82 -6.27
C TYR A 289 -9.02 10.13 -6.65
N ALA A 290 -8.47 10.79 -5.63
CA ALA A 290 -7.44 11.81 -5.78
C ALA A 290 -6.29 11.51 -4.82
N ALA A 291 -5.05 11.73 -5.26
CA ALA A 291 -3.87 11.48 -4.46
C ALA A 291 -2.78 12.52 -4.71
N VAL A 292 -2.05 12.85 -3.65
CA VAL A 292 -0.86 13.73 -3.72
C VAL A 292 0.26 13.14 -2.88
N VAL A 293 1.50 13.51 -3.24
CA VAL A 293 2.71 13.12 -2.51
C VAL A 293 3.50 14.38 -2.17
N PRO A 294 3.81 14.64 -0.89
CA PRO A 294 4.70 15.74 -0.51
C PRO A 294 6.09 15.53 -1.12
N THR A 295 6.68 16.57 -1.69
CA THR A 295 7.94 16.47 -2.44
C THR A 295 9.17 16.18 -1.58
N ALA A 296 9.03 16.27 -0.25
CA ALA A 296 10.07 15.95 0.74
C ALA A 296 9.44 15.24 1.95
N PRO A 297 10.22 14.46 2.72
CA PRO A 297 9.78 13.87 3.96
C PRO A 297 9.13 14.88 4.91
N LEU A 298 8.05 14.46 5.56
CA LEU A 298 7.34 15.24 6.57
C LEU A 298 8.10 15.18 7.91
N ALA A 299 8.06 16.26 8.68
CA ALA A 299 8.75 16.34 9.97
C ALA A 299 8.18 15.31 10.96
N PRO A 300 9.01 14.59 11.73
CA PRO A 300 8.58 13.67 12.78
C PRO A 300 7.69 14.36 13.84
N GLY A 301 6.55 13.74 14.18
CA GLY A 301 5.57 14.28 15.13
C GLY A 301 4.86 15.53 14.63
N GLY A 302 4.97 15.84 13.34
CA GLY A 302 4.28 16.98 12.70
C GLY A 302 2.79 16.75 12.58
N ARG A 303 2.01 17.84 12.58
CA ARG A 303 0.57 17.84 12.27
C ARG A 303 0.36 18.57 10.96
N TYR A 304 -0.45 18.00 10.09
CA TYR A 304 -0.69 18.47 8.73
C TYR A 304 -2.17 18.56 8.45
N ARG A 305 -2.58 19.66 7.80
CA ARG A 305 -3.94 19.83 7.28
C ARG A 305 -3.96 19.60 5.78
N VAL A 306 -4.89 18.78 5.34
CA VAL A 306 -5.19 18.52 3.93
C VAL A 306 -6.43 19.30 3.53
N ARG A 307 -6.40 19.92 2.36
CA ARG A 307 -7.58 20.49 1.69
C ARG A 307 -7.57 20.07 0.23
N PHE A 308 -8.60 19.31 -0.17
CA PHE A 308 -8.86 19.00 -1.57
C PHE A 308 -10.15 19.68 -2.03
N GLU A 309 -10.08 20.38 -3.16
CA GLU A 309 -11.25 20.83 -3.90
C GLU A 309 -11.42 19.89 -5.09
N LEU A 310 -12.53 19.19 -5.12
CA LEU A 310 -12.80 18.08 -6.03
C LEU A 310 -14.07 18.33 -6.83
N SER A 311 -14.16 17.76 -8.03
CA SER A 311 -15.43 17.47 -8.67
C SER A 311 -15.68 15.96 -8.57
N VAL A 312 -16.73 15.57 -7.87
CA VAL A 312 -17.11 14.15 -7.68
C VAL A 312 -18.39 13.90 -8.47
N ALA A 313 -18.30 13.14 -9.56
CA ALA A 313 -19.40 12.91 -10.50
C ALA A 313 -20.07 14.22 -10.95
N GLY A 314 -19.28 15.28 -11.17
CA GLY A 314 -19.73 16.61 -11.58
C GLY A 314 -20.20 17.54 -10.45
N SER A 315 -20.21 17.10 -9.21
CA SER A 315 -20.56 17.93 -8.04
C SER A 315 -19.31 18.45 -7.36
N ASP A 316 -19.26 19.75 -7.04
CA ASP A 316 -18.14 20.34 -6.33
C ASP A 316 -18.15 19.91 -4.86
N VAL A 317 -17.01 19.44 -4.37
CA VAL A 317 -16.80 18.97 -3.00
C VAL A 317 -15.51 19.57 -2.46
N VAL A 318 -15.57 20.12 -1.25
CA VAL A 318 -14.38 20.47 -0.48
C VAL A 318 -14.18 19.43 0.61
N ASP A 319 -13.04 18.78 0.61
CA ASP A 319 -12.69 17.74 1.58
C ASP A 319 -11.49 18.18 2.41
N GLU A 320 -11.69 18.34 3.72
CA GLU A 320 -10.66 18.82 4.65
C GLU A 320 -10.52 17.85 5.82
N TRP A 321 -9.27 17.58 6.22
CA TRP A 321 -8.96 16.77 7.41
C TRP A 321 -7.53 17.03 7.87
N GLU A 322 -7.16 16.48 9.02
CA GLU A 322 -5.80 16.58 9.58
C GLU A 322 -5.23 15.20 9.86
N PHE A 323 -3.91 15.08 9.83
CA PHE A 323 -3.20 13.87 10.25
C PHE A 323 -1.89 14.22 10.93
N GLU A 324 -1.27 13.26 11.60
CA GLU A 324 0.02 13.41 12.27
C GLU A 324 1.06 12.43 11.71
N THR A 325 2.33 12.77 11.85
CA THR A 325 3.41 11.81 11.59
C THR A 325 3.89 11.17 12.89
N GLU A 326 4.47 9.97 12.79
CA GLU A 326 5.16 9.29 13.87
C GLU A 326 6.37 10.14 14.34
N ARG A 327 6.81 9.92 15.62
CA ARG A 327 7.93 10.64 16.23
C ARG A 327 9.25 9.94 15.97
#